data_5f64151c3c43848afdc71cab5b4db8f7
#
_entry.id   5f64151c3c43848afdc71cab5b4db8f7
#
_cell.length_a   1.000
_cell.length_b   1.000
_cell.length_c   1.000
_cell.angle_alpha   90.00
_cell.angle_beta   90.00
_cell.angle_gamma   90.00
#
_symmetry.space_group_name_H-M   'P 1'
#
loop_
_entity.id
_entity.type
_entity.pdbx_description
1 polymer ?
#
loop_
_entity_poly.entity_id
_entity_poly.type
_entity_poly.pdbx_seq_one_letter_code
_entity_poly.pdbx_strand_id
1 'polypeptide(L)'
;MYGGMSKKIAVLTGAGISTSAGIPDFRGPDGVWTKHPEQMNVYDIDAFLANKEDREYSWRWQKESPVWNAQPGTAHKALVKLEQAGMLTLLATQNFDALHEKAGNSSNVIVNLHGTIGTSHCMKCHAKYNTADIMANLDNEPDPHCHRKLPYSGNMPCNGL
;
A
#
# COMPACT_ATOMS: atom_id res chain seq x y z
N MET A 1 -3.17 46.45 -5.97
CA MET A 1 -2.64 45.10 -6.39
C MET A 1 -3.43 44.05 -5.62
N TYR A 2 -4.39 43.41 -6.27
CA TYR A 2 -5.07 42.25 -5.69
C TYR A 2 -4.06 41.07 -5.73
N GLY A 3 -3.49 40.75 -4.59
CA GLY A 3 -2.68 39.54 -4.45
C GLY A 3 -3.57 38.33 -4.76
N GLY A 4 -3.32 37.70 -5.91
CA GLY A 4 -4.08 36.53 -6.33
C GLY A 4 -3.95 35.44 -5.28
N MET A 5 -5.04 35.14 -4.58
CA MET A 5 -5.11 33.96 -3.69
C MET A 5 -4.87 32.73 -4.55
N SER A 6 -3.69 32.13 -4.42
CA SER A 6 -3.38 30.85 -5.04
C SER A 6 -4.39 29.82 -4.52
N LYS A 7 -5.17 29.23 -5.43
CA LYS A 7 -6.15 28.20 -5.08
C LYS A 7 -5.41 27.02 -4.44
N LYS A 8 -5.87 26.59 -3.28
CA LYS A 8 -5.35 25.41 -2.59
C LYS A 8 -6.30 24.23 -2.84
N ILE A 9 -5.72 23.09 -3.15
CA ILE A 9 -6.44 21.87 -3.58
C ILE A 9 -6.08 20.73 -2.64
N ALA A 10 -7.09 20.08 -2.10
CA ALA A 10 -6.97 18.77 -1.48
C ALA A 10 -7.57 17.72 -2.42
N VAL A 11 -6.90 16.60 -2.59
CA VAL A 11 -7.30 15.52 -3.51
C VAL A 11 -7.47 14.23 -2.73
N LEU A 12 -8.54 13.50 -3.00
CA LEU A 12 -8.74 12.12 -2.56
C LEU A 12 -8.70 11.20 -3.78
N THR A 13 -7.87 10.17 -3.74
CA THR A 13 -7.76 9.17 -4.81
C THR A 13 -8.13 7.77 -4.32
N GLY A 14 -8.61 6.95 -5.24
CA GLY A 14 -8.92 5.54 -5.06
C GLY A 14 -8.43 4.73 -6.25
N ALA A 15 -8.73 3.43 -6.30
CA ALA A 15 -8.19 2.47 -7.27
C ALA A 15 -8.34 2.88 -8.74
N GLY A 16 -9.39 3.63 -9.08
CA GLY A 16 -9.64 4.10 -10.44
C GLY A 16 -8.53 4.96 -11.05
N ILE A 17 -7.71 5.65 -10.24
CA ILE A 17 -6.56 6.42 -10.77
C ILE A 17 -5.45 5.52 -11.29
N SER A 18 -5.38 4.27 -10.82
CA SER A 18 -4.32 3.31 -11.12
C SER A 18 -4.70 2.31 -12.22
N THR A 19 -5.95 2.31 -12.71
CA THR A 19 -6.40 1.38 -13.75
C THR A 19 -5.63 1.55 -15.06
N SER A 20 -5.34 2.79 -15.46
CA SER A 20 -4.49 3.08 -16.62
C SER A 20 -3.01 2.69 -16.43
N ALA A 21 -2.59 2.39 -15.22
CA ALA A 21 -1.26 1.87 -14.88
C ALA A 21 -1.20 0.33 -14.87
N GLY A 22 -2.29 -0.35 -15.24
CA GLY A 22 -2.40 -1.81 -15.28
C GLY A 22 -2.78 -2.44 -13.94
N ILE A 23 -3.16 -1.65 -12.95
CA ILE A 23 -3.66 -2.16 -11.66
C ILE A 23 -5.19 -2.14 -11.72
N PRO A 24 -5.88 -3.31 -11.67
CA PRO A 24 -7.34 -3.33 -11.68
C PRO A 24 -7.91 -2.68 -10.43
N ASP A 25 -9.06 -2.05 -10.55
CA ASP A 25 -9.83 -1.62 -9.39
C ASP A 25 -10.51 -2.82 -8.69
N PHE A 26 -11.27 -2.55 -7.63
CA PHE A 26 -11.91 -3.62 -6.87
C PHE A 26 -13.32 -3.95 -7.36
N ARG A 27 -14.13 -2.95 -7.71
CA ARG A 27 -15.59 -3.08 -7.92
C ARG A 27 -16.05 -2.63 -9.31
N GLY A 28 -15.16 -2.16 -10.17
CA GLY A 28 -15.48 -1.82 -11.55
C GLY A 28 -15.86 -3.06 -12.38
N PRO A 29 -16.28 -2.90 -13.64
CA PRO A 29 -16.65 -4.03 -14.50
C PRO A 29 -15.53 -5.07 -14.66
N ASP A 30 -14.27 -4.62 -14.62
CA ASP A 30 -13.07 -5.44 -14.67
C ASP A 30 -12.36 -5.57 -13.31
N GLY A 31 -13.02 -5.16 -12.23
CA GLY A 31 -12.47 -5.13 -10.89
C GLY A 31 -12.21 -6.52 -10.31
N VAL A 32 -11.22 -6.60 -9.42
CA VAL A 32 -10.77 -7.86 -8.80
C VAL A 32 -11.93 -8.60 -8.12
N TRP A 33 -12.73 -7.91 -7.33
CA TRP A 33 -13.86 -8.54 -6.61
C TRP A 33 -15.06 -8.83 -7.50
N THR A 34 -15.18 -8.14 -8.63
CA THR A 34 -16.22 -8.42 -9.62
C THR A 34 -15.92 -9.71 -10.37
N LYS A 35 -14.65 -9.94 -10.74
CA LYS A 35 -14.22 -11.14 -11.47
C LYS A 35 -13.86 -12.31 -10.56
N HIS A 36 -13.37 -12.02 -9.35
CA HIS A 36 -12.83 -12.97 -8.39
C HIS A 36 -13.35 -12.68 -6.97
N PRO A 37 -14.66 -12.87 -6.71
CA PRO A 37 -15.23 -12.58 -5.40
C PRO A 37 -14.62 -13.43 -4.28
N GLU A 38 -14.08 -14.61 -4.59
CA GLU A 38 -13.33 -15.47 -3.66
C GLU A 38 -12.05 -14.83 -3.11
N GLN A 39 -11.50 -13.84 -3.82
CA GLN A 39 -10.28 -13.14 -3.40
C GLN A 39 -10.54 -12.01 -2.39
N MET A 40 -11.79 -11.76 -2.01
CA MET A 40 -12.09 -10.70 -1.02
C MET A 40 -11.36 -10.94 0.31
N ASN A 41 -11.21 -12.20 0.71
CA ASN A 41 -10.52 -12.58 1.96
C ASN A 41 -9.04 -12.22 1.99
N VAL A 42 -8.38 -12.05 0.82
CA VAL A 42 -6.97 -11.61 0.75
C VAL A 42 -6.76 -10.23 1.39
N TYR A 43 -7.81 -9.41 1.38
CA TYR A 43 -7.80 -8.03 1.89
C TYR A 43 -8.47 -7.92 3.26
N ASP A 44 -8.91 -9.05 3.84
CA ASP A 44 -9.58 -9.08 5.13
C ASP A 44 -8.56 -9.39 6.24
N ILE A 45 -8.41 -8.44 7.17
CA ILE A 45 -7.44 -8.59 8.27
C ILE A 45 -7.85 -9.71 9.24
N ASP A 46 -9.14 -9.93 9.44
CA ASP A 46 -9.63 -10.97 10.35
C ASP A 46 -9.34 -12.35 9.75
N ALA A 47 -9.55 -12.53 8.44
CA ALA A 47 -9.17 -13.75 7.72
C ALA A 47 -7.64 -13.98 7.79
N PHE A 48 -6.84 -12.95 7.53
CA PHE A 48 -5.38 -13.02 7.63
C PHE A 48 -4.91 -13.44 9.05
N LEU A 49 -5.54 -12.92 10.09
CA LEU A 49 -5.17 -13.24 11.47
C LEU A 49 -5.68 -14.61 11.93
N ALA A 50 -6.79 -15.11 11.34
CA ALA A 50 -7.48 -16.32 11.80
C ALA A 50 -6.70 -17.60 11.55
N ASN A 51 -6.07 -17.75 10.39
CA ASN A 51 -5.39 -19.00 10.05
C ASN A 51 -4.15 -18.80 9.18
N LYS A 52 -3.29 -19.82 9.21
CA LYS A 52 -1.99 -19.81 8.51
C LYS A 52 -2.16 -19.89 7.00
N GLU A 53 -3.12 -20.67 6.53
CA GLU A 53 -3.34 -20.90 5.09
C GLU A 53 -3.73 -19.61 4.38
N ASP A 54 -4.59 -18.78 5.00
CA ASP A 54 -4.99 -17.47 4.45
C ASP A 54 -3.81 -16.50 4.46
N ARG A 55 -2.95 -16.52 5.51
CA ARG A 55 -1.74 -15.70 5.53
C ARG A 55 -0.77 -16.07 4.42
N GLU A 56 -0.45 -17.37 4.27
CA GLU A 56 0.45 -17.85 3.21
C GLU A 56 -0.10 -17.53 1.81
N TYR A 57 -1.43 -17.65 1.62
CA TYR A 57 -2.09 -17.28 0.37
C TYR A 57 -1.97 -15.77 0.11
N SER A 58 -2.25 -14.93 1.12
CA SER A 58 -2.16 -13.47 1.01
C SER A 58 -0.73 -13.02 0.69
N TRP A 59 0.28 -13.60 1.31
CA TRP A 59 1.68 -13.30 1.05
C TRP A 59 2.10 -13.68 -0.37
N ARG A 60 1.72 -14.87 -0.86
CA ARG A 60 1.99 -15.29 -2.24
C ARG A 60 1.29 -14.39 -3.24
N TRP A 61 0.00 -14.12 -3.02
CA TRP A 61 -0.76 -13.21 -3.87
C TRP A 61 -0.11 -11.83 -3.95
N GLN A 62 0.35 -11.31 -2.83
CA GLN A 62 1.03 -10.01 -2.76
C GLN A 62 2.38 -10.04 -3.50
N LYS A 63 3.16 -11.13 -3.39
CA LYS A 63 4.43 -11.33 -4.11
C LYS A 63 4.22 -11.30 -5.62
N GLU A 64 3.13 -11.87 -6.11
CA GLU A 64 2.79 -11.97 -7.54
C GLU A 64 2.05 -10.74 -8.08
N SER A 65 1.72 -9.78 -7.21
CA SER A 65 0.93 -8.61 -7.57
C SER A 65 1.58 -7.77 -8.66
N PRO A 66 0.84 -7.35 -9.71
CA PRO A 66 1.33 -6.45 -10.74
C PRO A 66 1.73 -5.07 -10.20
N VAL A 67 1.30 -4.72 -9.00
CA VAL A 67 1.59 -3.44 -8.34
C VAL A 67 3.10 -3.18 -8.23
N TRP A 68 3.90 -4.21 -8.00
CA TRP A 68 5.36 -4.07 -7.87
C TRP A 68 6.03 -3.46 -9.11
N ASN A 69 5.54 -3.82 -10.29
CA ASN A 69 6.10 -3.41 -11.58
C ASN A 69 5.36 -2.22 -12.21
N ALA A 70 4.22 -1.82 -11.64
CA ALA A 70 3.39 -0.76 -12.18
C ALA A 70 4.13 0.59 -12.23
N GLN A 71 3.83 1.36 -13.28
CA GLN A 71 4.38 2.70 -13.48
C GLN A 71 3.27 3.75 -13.36
N PRO A 72 3.58 4.93 -12.77
CA PRO A 72 2.61 5.99 -12.62
C PRO A 72 2.00 6.43 -13.95
N GLY A 73 0.69 6.45 -14.02
CA GLY A 73 -0.06 6.96 -15.18
C GLY A 73 -0.06 8.48 -15.27
N THR A 74 -0.72 9.00 -16.31
CA THR A 74 -0.81 10.45 -16.57
C THR A 74 -1.49 11.22 -15.45
N ALA A 75 -2.50 10.63 -14.80
CA ALA A 75 -3.21 11.25 -13.69
C ALA A 75 -2.29 11.42 -12.46
N HIS A 76 -1.45 10.44 -12.12
CA HIS A 76 -0.45 10.59 -11.05
C HIS A 76 0.53 11.73 -11.35
N LYS A 77 1.05 11.78 -12.59
CA LYS A 77 1.98 12.84 -13.04
C LYS A 77 1.32 14.24 -13.06
N ALA A 78 0.00 14.32 -13.29
CA ALA A 78 -0.73 15.58 -13.21
C ALA A 78 -0.78 16.12 -11.77
N LEU A 79 -0.92 15.24 -10.76
CA LEU A 79 -0.90 15.64 -9.35
C LEU A 79 0.49 16.16 -8.91
N VAL A 80 1.57 15.59 -9.46
CA VAL A 80 2.93 16.14 -9.25
C VAL A 80 3.02 17.57 -9.78
N LYS A 81 2.47 17.85 -10.97
CA LYS A 81 2.46 19.22 -11.53
C LYS A 81 1.67 20.19 -10.65
N LEU A 82 0.55 19.74 -10.07
CA LEU A 82 -0.23 20.57 -9.13
C LEU A 82 0.56 20.87 -7.85
N GLU A 83 1.31 19.91 -7.35
CA GLU A 83 2.20 20.11 -6.20
C GLU A 83 3.32 21.11 -6.53
N GLN A 84 4.01 20.91 -7.66
CA GLN A 84 5.08 21.81 -8.13
C GLN A 84 4.59 23.25 -8.36
N ALA A 85 3.32 23.41 -8.76
CA ALA A 85 2.69 24.72 -8.87
C ALA A 85 2.27 25.33 -7.51
N GLY A 86 2.56 24.64 -6.40
CA GLY A 86 2.18 25.08 -5.05
C GLY A 86 0.68 25.07 -4.79
N MET A 87 -0.09 24.37 -5.61
CA MET A 87 -1.55 24.30 -5.50
C MET A 87 -2.01 23.12 -4.67
N LEU A 88 -1.35 21.96 -4.75
CA LEU A 88 -1.70 20.75 -3.99
C LEU A 88 -1.21 20.87 -2.54
N THR A 89 -2.13 20.79 -1.59
CA THR A 89 -1.83 20.88 -0.15
C THR A 89 -2.00 19.55 0.58
N LEU A 90 -2.85 18.68 0.02
CA LEU A 90 -3.11 17.36 0.57
C LEU A 90 -3.46 16.40 -0.57
N LEU A 91 -2.84 15.24 -0.55
CA LEU A 91 -3.14 14.11 -1.42
C LEU A 91 -3.43 12.88 -0.55
N ALA A 92 -4.68 12.69 -0.18
CA ALA A 92 -5.10 11.49 0.52
C ALA A 92 -5.37 10.38 -0.49
N THR A 93 -4.84 9.19 -0.26
CA THR A 93 -5.08 8.04 -1.13
C THR A 93 -5.56 6.83 -0.34
N GLN A 94 -6.56 6.13 -0.88
CA GLN A 94 -7.00 4.81 -0.43
C GLN A 94 -6.13 3.69 -1.05
N ASN A 95 -5.32 4.03 -2.05
CA ASN A 95 -4.46 3.05 -2.71
C ASN A 95 -3.21 2.77 -1.88
N PHE A 96 -2.79 1.51 -1.90
CA PHE A 96 -1.54 1.06 -1.28
C PHE A 96 -0.40 0.87 -2.29
N ASP A 97 -0.61 1.22 -3.57
CA ASP A 97 0.28 0.94 -4.70
C ASP A 97 1.55 1.80 -4.75
N ALA A 98 1.65 2.83 -3.91
CA ALA A 98 2.74 3.79 -3.85
C ALA A 98 3.02 4.54 -5.18
N LEU A 99 2.05 4.60 -6.11
CA LEU A 99 2.26 5.23 -7.41
C LEU A 99 2.33 6.77 -7.34
N HIS A 100 1.77 7.39 -6.32
CA HIS A 100 1.92 8.84 -6.10
C HIS A 100 3.36 9.19 -5.73
N GLU A 101 3.97 8.45 -4.80
CA GLU A 101 5.37 8.60 -4.43
C GLU A 101 6.29 8.30 -5.62
N LYS A 102 6.00 7.20 -6.34
CA LYS A 102 6.75 6.79 -7.53
C LYS A 102 6.63 7.80 -8.67
N ALA A 103 5.51 8.55 -8.75
CA ALA A 103 5.34 9.65 -9.70
C ALA A 103 6.17 10.87 -9.35
N GLY A 104 6.51 11.07 -8.07
CA GLY A 104 7.32 12.19 -7.58
C GLY A 104 6.56 13.16 -6.65
N ASN A 105 5.37 12.83 -6.18
CA ASN A 105 4.75 13.60 -5.10
C ASN A 105 5.54 13.42 -3.80
N SER A 106 5.72 14.49 -3.03
CA SER A 106 6.46 14.45 -1.78
C SER A 106 5.63 13.81 -0.65
N SER A 107 6.31 13.15 0.29
CA SER A 107 5.69 12.60 1.48
C SER A 107 5.00 13.65 2.37
N ASN A 108 5.32 14.93 2.19
CA ASN A 108 4.71 16.03 2.94
C ASN A 108 3.25 16.30 2.56
N VAL A 109 2.85 15.92 1.36
CA VAL A 109 1.48 16.12 0.87
C VAL A 109 0.68 14.83 0.82
N ILE A 110 1.34 13.65 0.84
CA ILE A 110 0.67 12.35 0.74
C ILE A 110 0.22 11.85 2.11
N VAL A 111 -1.02 11.35 2.16
CA VAL A 111 -1.57 10.58 3.29
C VAL A 111 -2.09 9.25 2.76
N ASN A 112 -1.40 8.17 3.10
CA ASN A 112 -1.78 6.79 2.76
C ASN A 112 -2.80 6.28 3.78
N LEU A 113 -4.10 6.30 3.41
CA LEU A 113 -5.20 5.95 4.32
C LEU A 113 -5.22 4.46 4.69
N HIS A 114 -4.77 3.59 3.79
CA HIS A 114 -4.72 2.14 3.97
C HIS A 114 -3.28 1.59 4.02
N GLY A 115 -2.29 2.47 4.30
CA GLY A 115 -0.89 2.09 4.26
C GLY A 115 -0.30 2.03 2.85
N THR A 116 0.82 1.33 2.69
CA THR A 116 1.53 1.18 1.41
C THR A 116 2.09 -0.23 1.26
N ILE A 117 2.10 -0.75 0.04
CA ILE A 117 2.63 -2.10 -0.26
C ILE A 117 4.10 -2.26 0.12
N GLY A 118 4.85 -1.15 0.18
CA GLY A 118 6.29 -1.18 0.49
C GLY A 118 6.62 -1.41 1.96
N THR A 119 5.64 -1.31 2.87
CA THR A 119 5.90 -1.39 4.32
C THR A 119 4.92 -2.33 5.01
N SER A 120 5.46 -3.32 5.72
CA SER A 120 4.71 -4.22 6.59
C SER A 120 4.96 -3.87 8.06
N HIS A 121 3.97 -4.15 8.90
CA HIS A 121 4.04 -3.88 10.33
C HIS A 121 3.74 -5.14 11.12
N CYS A 122 4.55 -5.42 12.15
CA CYS A 122 4.19 -6.44 13.11
C CYS A 122 2.96 -6.03 13.92
N MET A 123 1.93 -6.85 13.93
CA MET A 123 0.69 -6.59 14.67
C MET A 123 0.88 -6.59 16.20
N LYS A 124 1.96 -7.22 16.71
CA LYS A 124 2.24 -7.32 18.14
C LYS A 124 3.13 -6.20 18.67
N CYS A 125 4.25 -5.90 18.00
CA CYS A 125 5.23 -4.93 18.50
C CYS A 125 5.37 -3.67 17.65
N HIS A 126 4.56 -3.56 16.59
CA HIS A 126 4.52 -2.45 15.63
C HIS A 126 5.85 -2.13 14.94
N ALA A 127 6.80 -3.09 14.95
CA ALA A 127 8.02 -2.95 14.17
C ALA A 127 7.69 -2.86 12.69
N LYS A 128 8.38 -1.97 11.98
CA LYS A 128 8.24 -1.78 10.54
C LYS A 128 9.29 -2.59 9.81
N TYR A 129 8.87 -3.18 8.70
CA TYR A 129 9.71 -3.98 7.80
C TYR A 129 9.53 -3.50 6.36
N ASN A 130 10.57 -3.59 5.57
CA ASN A 130 10.45 -3.46 4.13
C ASN A 130 9.75 -4.72 3.59
N THR A 131 8.61 -4.55 2.94
CA THR A 131 7.84 -5.67 2.41
C THR A 131 8.62 -6.46 1.35
N ALA A 132 9.49 -5.80 0.56
CA ALA A 132 10.30 -6.48 -0.44
C ALA A 132 11.28 -7.50 0.17
N ASP A 133 11.82 -7.22 1.37
CA ASP A 133 12.71 -8.16 2.07
C ASP A 133 11.94 -9.39 2.56
N ILE A 134 10.70 -9.21 3.04
CA ILE A 134 9.81 -10.31 3.39
C ILE A 134 9.52 -11.16 2.15
N MET A 135 9.13 -10.52 1.02
CA MET A 135 8.83 -11.21 -0.23
C MET A 135 10.00 -12.04 -0.76
N ALA A 136 11.23 -11.54 -0.61
CA ALA A 136 12.43 -12.25 -1.02
C ALA A 136 12.68 -13.54 -0.22
N ASN A 137 12.14 -13.62 1.01
CA ASN A 137 12.32 -14.76 1.91
C ASN A 137 11.14 -15.73 1.97
N LEU A 138 10.03 -15.46 1.27
CA LEU A 138 8.81 -16.28 1.37
C LEU A 138 8.98 -17.75 1.01
N ASP A 139 9.96 -18.09 0.17
CA ASP A 139 10.24 -19.48 -0.18
C ASP A 139 10.83 -20.28 1.00
N ASN A 140 11.49 -19.59 1.95
CA ASN A 140 12.03 -20.18 3.18
C ASN A 140 11.07 -20.03 4.37
N GLU A 141 10.29 -18.97 4.40
CA GLU A 141 9.35 -18.62 5.48
C GLU A 141 8.00 -18.17 4.86
N PRO A 142 7.14 -19.14 4.47
CA PRO A 142 5.87 -18.84 3.79
C PRO A 142 4.86 -18.08 4.65
N ASP A 143 4.95 -18.21 5.97
CA ASP A 143 4.16 -17.48 6.97
C ASP A 143 5.10 -16.63 7.84
N PRO A 144 5.52 -15.45 7.38
CA PRO A 144 6.53 -14.64 8.04
C PRO A 144 6.09 -14.14 9.42
N HIS A 145 6.99 -14.28 10.39
CA HIS A 145 6.79 -13.78 11.74
C HIS A 145 7.85 -12.73 12.12
N CYS A 146 7.53 -11.91 13.09
CA CYS A 146 8.41 -10.86 13.55
C CYS A 146 9.61 -11.40 14.34
N HIS A 147 10.82 -11.19 13.84
CA HIS A 147 12.07 -11.62 14.47
C HIS A 147 12.70 -10.56 15.38
N ARG A 148 12.02 -9.42 15.60
CA ARG A 148 12.53 -8.37 16.48
C ARG A 148 12.71 -8.91 17.90
N LYS A 149 13.93 -8.77 18.45
CA LYS A 149 14.21 -9.10 19.85
C LYS A 149 13.57 -8.07 20.78
N LEU A 150 12.81 -8.54 21.75
CA LEU A 150 12.13 -7.68 22.74
C LEU A 150 13.01 -7.59 24.01
N PRO A 151 13.50 -6.40 24.39
CA PRO A 151 14.42 -6.24 25.54
C PRO A 151 13.80 -6.68 26.87
N TYR A 152 12.48 -6.56 27.00
CA TYR A 152 11.77 -6.92 28.25
C TYR A 152 11.47 -8.42 28.40
N SER A 153 11.78 -9.23 27.40
CA SER A 153 11.53 -10.69 27.39
C SER A 153 12.82 -11.51 27.34
N GLY A 154 13.94 -10.97 27.88
CA GLY A 154 15.22 -11.65 27.83
C GLY A 154 15.79 -11.81 26.41
N ASN A 155 15.53 -10.85 25.53
CA ASN A 155 15.92 -10.87 24.11
C ASN A 155 15.29 -11.99 23.28
N MET A 156 14.16 -12.55 23.72
CA MET A 156 13.41 -13.49 22.88
C MET A 156 12.78 -12.78 21.68
N PRO A 157 12.62 -13.47 20.54
CA PRO A 157 11.94 -12.90 19.37
C PRO A 157 10.49 -12.56 19.69
N CYS A 158 9.98 -11.51 19.07
CA CYS A 158 8.60 -11.06 19.22
C CYS A 158 7.60 -12.15 18.80
N ASN A 159 7.90 -12.86 17.71
CA ASN A 159 7.06 -13.90 17.12
C ASN A 159 5.60 -13.46 16.88
N GLY A 160 5.37 -12.17 16.63
CA GLY A 160 4.07 -11.64 16.20
C GLY A 160 3.92 -11.75 14.67
N LEU A 161 2.65 -11.77 14.22
CA LEU A 161 2.32 -11.69 12.80
C LEU A 161 2.60 -10.29 12.27
#